data_020efa2506624401dd5711332fde0d84
#
_entry.id   020efa2506624401dd5711332fde0d84
#
_cell.length_a   1.000
_cell.length_b   1.000
_cell.length_c   1.000
_cell.angle_alpha   90.00
_cell.angle_beta   90.00
_cell.angle_gamma   90.00
#
_symmetry.space_group_name_H-M   'P 1'
#
loop_
_entity.id
_entity.type
_entity.pdbx_description
1 polymer ?
#
loop_
_entity_poly.entity_id
_entity_poly.type
_entity_poly.pdbx_seq_one_letter_code
_entity_poly.pdbx_strand_id
1 'polypeptide(L)'
;MVNWVDSHYNTIKDRKGRAITGLSMGGHGALYLAFRHQDVYGAAGSMSGGVDFRPFPNNWDLSKRLGAYADFPDRWEKNTVTNLLYLLEPNKLALIIDCGTEDFFFGVNQRLHEKLMERNIPHDFITRPGAHNWQYWTNSVQFQLLFMLHYFAAKS
;
A
#
# COMPACT_ATOMS: atom_id res chain seq x y z
N MET A 1 -0.90 17.12 7.51
CA MET A 1 0.15 16.39 8.26
C MET A 1 1.54 16.68 7.71
N VAL A 2 1.87 16.39 6.44
CA VAL A 2 3.22 16.57 5.85
C VAL A 2 3.77 17.98 6.09
N ASN A 3 3.05 19.02 5.65
CA ASN A 3 3.49 20.40 5.83
C ASN A 3 3.72 20.80 7.30
N TRP A 4 2.92 20.26 8.21
CA TRP A 4 3.08 20.51 9.65
C TRP A 4 4.38 19.88 10.17
N VAL A 5 4.64 18.60 9.82
CA VAL A 5 5.88 17.92 10.21
C VAL A 5 7.09 18.65 9.63
N ASP A 6 7.05 19.01 8.35
CA ASP A 6 8.14 19.70 7.67
C ASP A 6 8.43 21.11 8.22
N SER A 7 7.44 21.74 8.87
CA SER A 7 7.61 23.06 9.51
C SER A 7 8.11 22.99 10.95
N HIS A 8 7.97 21.82 11.62
CA HIS A 8 8.32 21.66 13.05
C HIS A 8 9.55 20.78 13.27
N TYR A 9 9.96 20.01 12.27
CA TYR A 9 11.10 19.09 12.38
C TYR A 9 12.09 19.28 11.24
N ASN A 10 13.35 18.92 11.46
CA ASN A 10 14.36 18.93 10.41
C ASN A 10 14.19 17.71 9.50
N THR A 11 13.39 17.88 8.45
CA THR A 11 13.06 16.82 7.48
C THR A 11 13.58 17.17 6.09
N ILE A 12 13.75 16.15 5.26
CA ILE A 12 13.96 16.33 3.81
C ILE A 12 12.60 16.65 3.20
N LYS A 13 12.38 17.92 2.81
CA LYS A 13 11.10 18.44 2.30
C LYS A 13 10.83 18.09 0.83
N ASP A 14 11.24 16.91 0.43
CA ASP A 14 11.12 16.38 -0.93
C ASP A 14 10.55 14.95 -0.88
N ARG A 15 9.88 14.53 -1.94
CA ARG A 15 9.38 13.16 -2.09
C ARG A 15 10.46 12.09 -1.96
N LYS A 16 11.70 12.42 -2.31
CA LYS A 16 12.86 11.52 -2.18
C LYS A 16 13.18 11.16 -0.74
N GLY A 17 12.84 12.04 0.21
CA GLY A 17 12.99 11.81 1.64
C GLY A 17 11.72 11.26 2.32
N ARG A 18 10.68 10.90 1.56
CA ARG A 18 9.40 10.45 2.14
C ARG A 18 8.98 9.09 1.64
N ALA A 19 8.69 8.22 2.58
CA ALA A 19 8.07 6.93 2.35
C ALA A 19 6.83 6.78 3.24
N ILE A 20 5.92 5.90 2.84
CA ILE A 20 4.73 5.56 3.61
C ILE A 20 4.53 4.04 3.60
N THR A 21 4.27 3.45 4.75
CA THR A 21 3.93 2.04 4.86
C THR A 21 2.89 1.82 5.96
N GLY A 22 2.26 0.67 5.93
CA GLY A 22 1.31 0.27 6.95
C GLY A 22 0.90 -1.19 6.81
N LEU A 23 0.18 -1.68 7.83
CA LEU A 23 -0.37 -3.03 7.83
C LEU A 23 -1.89 -3.01 7.68
N SER A 24 -2.46 -4.04 7.06
CA SER A 24 -3.90 -4.24 6.91
C SER A 24 -4.60 -3.01 6.30
N MET A 25 -5.49 -2.33 7.02
CA MET A 25 -6.09 -1.05 6.60
C MET A 25 -5.02 0.04 6.38
N GLY A 26 -3.94 0.04 7.17
CA GLY A 26 -2.80 0.93 6.99
C GLY A 26 -2.02 0.63 5.70
N GLY A 27 -1.92 -0.64 5.29
CA GLY A 27 -1.34 -1.04 4.00
C GLY A 27 -2.18 -0.56 2.81
N HIS A 28 -3.50 -0.70 2.90
CA HIS A 28 -4.43 -0.07 1.96
C HIS A 28 -4.19 1.44 1.88
N GLY A 29 -4.22 2.13 3.04
CA GLY A 29 -4.07 3.58 3.11
C GLY A 29 -2.74 4.07 2.57
N ALA A 30 -1.65 3.35 2.85
CA ALA A 30 -0.31 3.69 2.36
C ALA A 30 -0.26 3.69 0.82
N LEU A 31 -0.73 2.62 0.18
CA LEU A 31 -0.77 2.53 -1.28
C LEU A 31 -1.78 3.50 -1.90
N TYR A 32 -2.98 3.63 -1.30
CA TYR A 32 -4.01 4.55 -1.75
C TYR A 32 -3.52 6.01 -1.80
N LEU A 33 -2.86 6.45 -0.72
CA LEU A 33 -2.33 7.80 -0.63
C LEU A 33 -1.11 7.99 -1.55
N ALA A 34 -0.19 7.03 -1.59
CA ALA A 34 1.00 7.15 -2.42
C ALA A 34 0.68 7.17 -3.92
N PHE A 35 -0.28 6.37 -4.39
CA PHE A 35 -0.68 6.37 -5.79
C PHE A 35 -1.30 7.70 -6.22
N ARG A 36 -2.01 8.36 -5.32
CA ARG A 36 -2.64 9.67 -5.56
C ARG A 36 -1.70 10.85 -5.37
N HIS A 37 -0.63 10.67 -4.61
CA HIS A 37 0.28 11.73 -4.20
C HIS A 37 1.75 11.36 -4.46
N GLN A 38 2.05 10.98 -5.72
CA GLN A 38 3.40 10.64 -6.15
C GLN A 38 4.35 11.86 -6.17
N ASP A 39 3.81 13.07 -6.06
CA ASP A 39 4.55 14.30 -5.79
C ASP A 39 5.02 14.43 -4.33
N VAL A 40 4.33 13.76 -3.39
CA VAL A 40 4.63 13.79 -1.95
C VAL A 40 5.49 12.61 -1.51
N TYR A 41 5.17 11.40 -1.97
CA TYR A 41 5.85 10.16 -1.57
C TYR A 41 6.71 9.60 -2.71
N GLY A 42 7.90 9.13 -2.35
CA GLY A 42 8.79 8.48 -3.30
C GLY A 42 8.87 6.96 -3.17
N ALA A 43 8.48 6.44 -2.01
CA ALA A 43 8.35 5.00 -1.77
C ALA A 43 7.07 4.70 -0.98
N ALA A 44 6.48 3.54 -1.23
CA ALA A 44 5.32 3.05 -0.49
C ALA A 44 5.38 1.55 -0.26
N GLY A 45 4.89 1.13 0.91
CA GLY A 45 4.84 -0.27 1.29
C GLY A 45 3.50 -0.68 1.87
N SER A 46 3.20 -1.97 1.75
CA SER A 46 1.99 -2.58 2.29
C SER A 46 2.31 -3.93 2.91
N MET A 47 1.87 -4.15 4.13
CA MET A 47 1.90 -5.44 4.82
C MET A 47 0.47 -5.94 4.98
N SER A 48 0.15 -7.10 4.39
CA SER A 48 -1.20 -7.68 4.46
C SER A 48 -2.30 -6.67 4.13
N GLY A 49 -2.10 -5.83 3.12
CA GLY A 49 -3.01 -4.71 2.83
C GLY A 49 -4.36 -5.16 2.29
N GLY A 50 -5.43 -4.48 2.72
CA GLY A 50 -6.77 -4.63 2.15
C GLY A 50 -6.88 -3.95 0.78
N VAL A 51 -6.00 -4.30 -0.16
CA VAL A 51 -5.82 -3.63 -1.46
C VAL A 51 -7.00 -3.80 -2.40
N ASP A 52 -7.81 -4.83 -2.18
CA ASP A 52 -9.13 -5.01 -2.77
C ASP A 52 -10.07 -5.57 -1.71
N PHE A 53 -10.98 -4.76 -1.22
CA PHE A 53 -11.94 -5.14 -0.18
C PHE A 53 -13.32 -5.50 -0.73
N ARG A 54 -13.52 -5.44 -2.04
CA ARG A 54 -14.81 -5.78 -2.68
C ARG A 54 -15.26 -7.22 -2.44
N PRO A 55 -14.35 -8.22 -2.29
CA PRO A 55 -14.75 -9.57 -1.90
C PRO A 55 -15.30 -9.69 -0.47
N PHE A 56 -15.19 -8.62 0.33
CA PHE A 56 -15.55 -8.60 1.76
C PHE A 56 -16.62 -7.53 2.08
N PRO A 57 -17.77 -7.48 1.36
CA PRO A 57 -18.69 -6.35 1.42
C PRO A 57 -19.38 -6.15 2.78
N ASN A 58 -19.40 -7.19 3.61
CA ASN A 58 -20.03 -7.17 4.92
C ASN A 58 -19.06 -7.03 6.11
N ASN A 59 -17.75 -6.88 5.83
CA ASN A 59 -16.73 -6.85 6.86
C ASN A 59 -16.36 -5.39 7.24
N TRP A 60 -15.85 -5.21 8.48
CA TRP A 60 -15.22 -3.98 8.99
C TRP A 60 -16.05 -2.71 8.88
N ASP A 61 -17.38 -2.82 8.88
CA ASP A 61 -18.29 -1.67 8.72
C ASP A 61 -18.10 -0.87 7.41
N LEU A 62 -17.50 -1.46 6.39
CA LEU A 62 -17.27 -0.80 5.10
C LEU A 62 -18.58 -0.31 4.47
N SER A 63 -19.64 -1.09 4.55
CA SER A 63 -20.97 -0.70 4.04
C SER A 63 -21.56 0.52 4.77
N LYS A 64 -21.21 0.74 6.05
CA LYS A 64 -21.63 1.95 6.78
C LYS A 64 -20.90 3.20 6.27
N ARG A 65 -19.72 3.05 5.66
CA ARG A 65 -18.89 4.16 5.15
C ARG A 65 -19.12 4.41 3.66
N LEU A 66 -19.23 3.34 2.88
CA LEU A 66 -19.32 3.42 1.42
C LEU A 66 -20.76 3.23 0.89
N GLY A 67 -21.68 2.79 1.74
CA GLY A 67 -22.98 2.25 1.34
C GLY A 67 -22.87 0.77 0.98
N ALA A 68 -23.97 0.06 0.82
CA ALA A 68 -23.93 -1.33 0.38
C ALA A 68 -23.29 -1.43 -1.02
N TYR A 69 -22.45 -2.44 -1.24
CA TYR A 69 -21.75 -2.60 -2.52
C TYR A 69 -22.71 -2.70 -3.71
N ALA A 70 -23.83 -3.41 -3.53
CA ALA A 70 -24.84 -3.55 -4.57
C ALA A 70 -25.48 -2.22 -5.00
N ASP A 71 -25.63 -1.26 -4.06
CA ASP A 71 -26.28 0.01 -4.30
C ASP A 71 -25.30 1.11 -4.74
N PHE A 72 -24.05 1.03 -4.29
CA PHE A 72 -23.02 2.05 -4.51
C PHE A 72 -21.70 1.48 -5.01
N PRO A 73 -21.68 0.65 -6.07
CA PRO A 73 -20.46 0.00 -6.54
C PRO A 73 -19.33 1.00 -6.88
N ASP A 74 -19.65 2.15 -7.45
CA ASP A 74 -18.68 3.19 -7.81
C ASP A 74 -17.85 3.69 -6.63
N ARG A 75 -18.43 3.75 -5.42
CA ARG A 75 -17.72 4.18 -4.22
C ARG A 75 -16.66 3.15 -3.82
N TRP A 76 -16.97 1.87 -3.98
CA TRP A 76 -16.05 0.77 -3.69
C TRP A 76 -14.93 0.70 -4.74
N GLU A 77 -15.30 0.82 -6.02
CA GLU A 77 -14.35 0.83 -7.12
C GLU A 77 -13.31 1.96 -6.99
N LYS A 78 -13.76 3.18 -6.70
CA LYS A 78 -12.88 4.37 -6.55
C LYS A 78 -11.94 4.30 -5.35
N ASN A 79 -12.26 3.48 -4.35
CA ASN A 79 -11.48 3.33 -3.13
C ASN A 79 -10.66 2.03 -3.10
N THR A 80 -10.74 1.19 -4.11
CA THR A 80 -9.98 -0.05 -4.23
C THR A 80 -8.61 0.21 -4.87
N VAL A 81 -7.53 -0.12 -4.17
CA VAL A 81 -6.14 0.14 -4.62
C VAL A 81 -5.86 -0.52 -5.97
N THR A 82 -6.31 -1.76 -6.19
CA THR A 82 -6.10 -2.48 -7.46
C THR A 82 -6.72 -1.79 -8.67
N ASN A 83 -7.65 -0.87 -8.46
CA ASN A 83 -8.26 -0.08 -9.53
C ASN A 83 -7.56 1.27 -9.77
N LEU A 84 -6.59 1.64 -8.92
CA LEU A 84 -5.89 2.92 -9.01
C LEU A 84 -4.57 2.84 -9.78
N LEU A 85 -4.23 1.69 -10.33
CA LEU A 85 -2.95 1.49 -11.03
C LEU A 85 -2.77 2.41 -12.24
N TYR A 86 -3.84 2.94 -12.81
CA TYR A 86 -3.78 3.92 -13.90
C TYR A 86 -3.15 5.25 -13.47
N LEU A 87 -3.08 5.53 -12.17
CA LEU A 87 -2.44 6.73 -11.62
C LEU A 87 -0.91 6.61 -11.59
N LEU A 88 -0.36 5.39 -11.63
CA LEU A 88 1.07 5.17 -11.49
C LEU A 88 1.84 5.64 -12.72
N GLU A 89 2.77 6.54 -12.50
CA GLU A 89 3.75 6.96 -13.50
C GLU A 89 4.96 6.00 -13.48
N PRO A 90 5.50 5.60 -14.63
CA PRO A 90 6.63 4.67 -14.70
C PRO A 90 7.83 5.16 -13.86
N ASN A 91 8.40 4.26 -13.05
CA ASN A 91 9.60 4.49 -12.23
C ASN A 91 9.52 5.68 -11.24
N LYS A 92 8.33 6.22 -10.99
CA LYS A 92 8.17 7.35 -10.08
C LYS A 92 8.07 6.90 -8.62
N LEU A 93 7.37 5.83 -8.33
CA LEU A 93 7.14 5.33 -6.98
C LEU A 93 7.81 3.96 -6.78
N ALA A 94 8.69 3.84 -5.77
CA ALA A 94 9.23 2.56 -5.36
C ALA A 94 8.20 1.82 -4.48
N LEU A 95 7.95 0.54 -4.77
CA LEU A 95 6.87 -0.24 -4.17
C LEU A 95 7.37 -1.53 -3.54
N ILE A 96 6.90 -1.83 -2.33
CA ILE A 96 7.06 -3.11 -1.67
C ILE A 96 5.72 -3.60 -1.11
N ILE A 97 5.35 -4.84 -1.46
CA ILE A 97 4.12 -5.50 -1.01
C ILE A 97 4.52 -6.79 -0.32
N ASP A 98 3.99 -7.02 0.86
CA ASP A 98 4.29 -8.19 1.68
C ASP A 98 2.97 -8.77 2.24
N CYS A 99 2.74 -10.08 2.05
CA CYS A 99 1.54 -10.74 2.55
C CYS A 99 1.82 -12.21 2.86
N GLY A 100 1.35 -12.67 4.02
CA GLY A 100 1.44 -14.08 4.42
C GLY A 100 0.57 -14.98 3.56
N THR A 101 1.05 -16.19 3.27
CA THR A 101 0.32 -17.14 2.40
C THR A 101 -0.96 -17.70 3.05
N GLU A 102 -1.10 -17.58 4.38
CA GLU A 102 -2.27 -17.97 5.15
C GLU A 102 -3.18 -16.79 5.50
N ASP A 103 -2.85 -15.59 5.01
CA ASP A 103 -3.63 -14.39 5.22
C ASP A 103 -4.88 -14.37 4.32
N PHE A 104 -6.03 -14.00 4.85
CA PHE A 104 -7.27 -13.91 4.06
C PHE A 104 -7.18 -12.85 2.94
N PHE A 105 -6.25 -11.88 3.04
CA PHE A 105 -5.95 -10.93 1.97
C PHE A 105 -4.87 -11.42 0.98
N PHE A 106 -4.34 -12.63 1.14
CA PHE A 106 -3.27 -13.12 0.25
C PHE A 106 -3.69 -13.06 -1.22
N GLY A 107 -4.86 -13.59 -1.57
CA GLY A 107 -5.34 -13.62 -2.96
C GLY A 107 -5.51 -12.23 -3.60
N VAL A 108 -5.93 -11.22 -2.84
CA VAL A 108 -6.06 -9.85 -3.39
C VAL A 108 -4.70 -9.17 -3.54
N ASN A 109 -3.73 -9.47 -2.67
CA ASN A 109 -2.35 -8.96 -2.79
C ASN A 109 -1.61 -9.65 -3.95
N GLN A 110 -1.80 -10.95 -4.14
CA GLN A 110 -1.28 -11.68 -5.32
C GLN A 110 -1.84 -11.08 -6.62
N ARG A 111 -3.13 -10.80 -6.69
CA ARG A 111 -3.75 -10.16 -7.85
C ARG A 111 -3.23 -8.74 -8.09
N LEU A 112 -2.92 -7.98 -7.04
CA LEU A 112 -2.26 -6.68 -7.18
C LEU A 112 -0.87 -6.84 -7.81
N HIS A 113 -0.08 -7.80 -7.33
CA HIS A 113 1.22 -8.15 -7.90
C HIS A 113 1.11 -8.48 -9.39
N GLU A 114 0.21 -9.38 -9.78
CA GLU A 114 -0.02 -9.77 -11.17
C GLU A 114 -0.33 -8.55 -12.06
N LYS A 115 -1.25 -7.68 -11.61
CA LYS A 115 -1.61 -6.45 -12.33
C LYS A 115 -0.45 -5.45 -12.46
N LEU A 116 0.41 -5.35 -11.45
CA LEU A 116 1.62 -4.52 -11.52
C LEU A 116 2.61 -5.09 -12.54
N MET A 117 2.78 -6.42 -12.58
CA MET A 117 3.60 -7.10 -13.58
C MET A 117 3.07 -6.89 -15.01
N GLU A 118 1.76 -7.06 -15.23
CA GLU A 118 1.10 -6.82 -16.53
C GLU A 118 1.34 -5.39 -17.06
N ARG A 119 1.47 -4.42 -16.15
CA ARG A 119 1.72 -3.02 -16.46
C ARG A 119 3.20 -2.63 -16.48
N ASN A 120 4.11 -3.59 -16.30
CA ASN A 120 5.56 -3.38 -16.18
C ASN A 120 5.93 -2.34 -15.12
N ILE A 121 5.22 -2.34 -13.97
CA ILE A 121 5.53 -1.47 -12.82
C ILE A 121 6.47 -2.22 -11.89
N PRO A 122 7.72 -1.77 -11.72
CA PRO A 122 8.68 -2.41 -10.83
C PRO A 122 8.20 -2.35 -9.38
N HIS A 123 8.29 -3.49 -8.68
CA HIS A 123 7.94 -3.59 -7.27
C HIS A 123 8.53 -4.86 -6.65
N ASP A 124 8.76 -4.83 -5.34
CA ASP A 124 9.07 -6.02 -4.57
C ASP A 124 7.77 -6.67 -4.09
N PHE A 125 7.65 -7.98 -4.29
CA PHE A 125 6.56 -8.78 -3.75
C PHE A 125 7.12 -9.89 -2.89
N ILE A 126 6.85 -9.84 -1.58
CA ILE A 126 7.35 -10.80 -0.59
C ILE A 126 6.20 -11.63 -0.07
N THR A 127 6.36 -12.95 -0.10
CA THR A 127 5.40 -13.89 0.50
C THR A 127 6.14 -14.89 1.38
N ARG A 128 5.55 -15.21 2.52
CA ARG A 128 6.06 -16.19 3.48
C ARG A 128 4.88 -16.89 4.16
N PRO A 129 5.08 -18.10 4.72
CA PRO A 129 4.09 -18.70 5.61
C PRO A 129 3.72 -17.74 6.76
N GLY A 130 2.44 -17.64 7.05
CA GLY A 130 1.90 -16.79 8.12
C GLY A 130 0.56 -16.16 7.74
N ALA A 131 -0.19 -15.75 8.77
CA ALA A 131 -1.54 -15.26 8.69
C ALA A 131 -1.63 -13.77 9.04
N HIS A 132 -2.87 -13.24 9.06
CA HIS A 132 -3.17 -11.84 9.37
C HIS A 132 -3.01 -11.54 10.87
N ASN A 133 -1.78 -11.47 11.36
CA ASN A 133 -1.48 -11.29 12.78
C ASN A 133 -0.15 -10.59 13.05
N TRP A 134 0.02 -10.18 14.31
CA TRP A 134 1.22 -9.45 14.75
C TRP A 134 2.52 -10.26 14.61
N GLN A 135 2.47 -11.57 14.76
CA GLN A 135 3.64 -12.43 14.59
C GLN A 135 4.21 -12.28 13.16
N TYR A 136 3.33 -12.28 12.15
CA TYR A 136 3.72 -12.05 10.78
C TYR A 136 4.25 -10.63 10.57
N TRP A 137 3.52 -9.62 11.02
CA TRP A 137 3.85 -8.21 10.76
C TRP A 137 5.12 -7.74 11.46
N THR A 138 5.43 -8.25 12.65
CA THR A 138 6.70 -7.96 13.35
C THR A 138 7.92 -8.41 12.53
N ASN A 139 7.78 -9.49 11.77
CA ASN A 139 8.81 -9.91 10.84
C ASN A 139 8.79 -9.06 9.55
N SER A 140 7.62 -8.83 8.97
CA SER A 140 7.45 -8.08 7.71
C SER A 140 7.98 -6.65 7.77
N VAL A 141 7.82 -5.95 8.89
CA VAL A 141 8.25 -4.56 9.04
C VAL A 141 9.76 -4.38 8.81
N GLN A 142 10.57 -5.38 9.12
CA GLN A 142 12.02 -5.34 8.91
C GLN A 142 12.36 -5.21 7.41
N PHE A 143 11.64 -5.93 6.56
CA PHE A 143 11.82 -5.87 5.10
C PHE A 143 11.33 -4.54 4.53
N GLN A 144 10.23 -4.01 5.06
CA GLN A 144 9.74 -2.67 4.71
C GLN A 144 10.78 -1.60 5.02
N LEU A 145 11.37 -1.63 6.23
CA LEU A 145 12.38 -0.68 6.65
C LEU A 145 13.67 -0.80 5.83
N LEU A 146 14.11 -2.02 5.54
CA LEU A 146 15.30 -2.26 4.71
C LEU A 146 15.08 -1.73 3.29
N PHE A 147 13.93 -1.99 2.68
CA PHE A 147 13.56 -1.45 1.38
C PHE A 147 13.61 0.09 1.36
N MET A 148 13.01 0.71 2.35
CA MET A 148 12.98 2.18 2.46
C MET A 148 14.38 2.75 2.70
N LEU A 149 15.21 2.09 3.52
CA LEU A 149 16.59 2.49 3.74
C LEU A 149 17.40 2.48 2.43
N HIS A 150 17.26 1.43 1.63
CA HIS A 150 17.89 1.35 0.31
C HIS A 150 17.38 2.43 -0.64
N TYR A 151 16.07 2.69 -0.63
CA TYR A 151 15.48 3.77 -1.42
C TYR A 151 16.07 5.13 -1.06
N PHE A 152 16.18 5.47 0.21
CA PHE A 152 16.75 6.74 0.67
C PHE A 152 18.24 6.85 0.34
N ALA A 153 19.02 5.78 0.55
CA ALA A 153 20.44 5.75 0.23
C ALA A 153 20.73 5.96 -1.27
N ALA A 154 19.88 5.44 -2.15
CA ALA A 154 20.03 5.60 -3.60
C ALA A 154 19.63 7.00 -4.12
N LYS A 155 18.99 7.84 -3.30
CA LYS A 155 18.49 9.18 -3.65
C LYS A 155 19.21 10.31 -2.91
N SER A 156 20.16 9.96 -2.03
CA SER A 156 21.00 10.89 -1.26
C SER A 156 22.03 11.61 -2.13
#